data_7ced8f7fdf9234c46c4ec5b92214fb9f
#
_entry.id   7ced8f7fdf9234c46c4ec5b92214fb9f
#
_cell.length_a   1.000
_cell.length_b   1.000
_cell.length_c   1.000
_cell.angle_alpha   90.00
_cell.angle_beta   90.00
_cell.angle_gamma   90.00
#
_symmetry.space_group_name_H-M   'P 1'
#
loop_
_entity.id
_entity.type
_entity.pdbx_description
1 polymer ?
#
loop_
_entity_poly.entity_id
_entity_poly.type
_entity_poly.pdbx_seq_one_letter_code
_entity_poly.pdbx_strand_id
1 'polypeptide(L)'
;MAKGIIYLMSTAVQGLIKIGKTQTSQYETRMRYLESNGYFNVVGLKREFAIEVDDYDEKETLLHDIFERSQVSNSELFSVNLGMVKQLLASFSGRIVYPKSTSAEAEFNKAENEVSSTFFHQWQVEKKR
;
A
#
# COMPACT_ATOMS: atom_id res chain seq x y z
N MET A 1 10.94 16.84 -7.73
CA MET A 1 9.94 15.83 -7.46
C MET A 1 10.43 14.91 -6.38
N ALA A 2 9.65 14.78 -5.34
CA ALA A 2 10.06 13.99 -4.19
C ALA A 2 9.61 12.55 -4.36
N LYS A 3 10.53 11.63 -4.17
CA LYS A 3 10.23 10.21 -4.15
C LYS A 3 10.00 9.78 -2.71
N GLY A 4 8.96 9.02 -2.49
CA GLY A 4 8.65 8.53 -1.16
C GLY A 4 7.74 7.35 -1.23
N ILE A 5 7.25 6.90 -0.08
CA ILE A 5 6.47 5.67 0.01
C ILE A 5 5.05 5.99 0.44
N ILE A 6 4.10 5.36 -0.25
CA ILE A 6 2.71 5.30 0.17
C ILE A 6 2.49 3.88 0.71
N TYR A 7 1.88 3.79 1.88
CA TYR A 7 1.70 2.49 2.51
C TYR A 7 0.27 2.28 2.97
N LEU A 8 -0.12 1.02 3.02
CA LEU A 8 -1.41 0.58 3.53
C LEU A 8 -1.16 -0.33 4.72
N MET A 9 -1.95 -0.16 5.76
CA MET A 9 -1.91 -1.04 6.92
C MET A 9 -3.33 -1.44 7.27
N SER A 10 -3.51 -2.71 7.61
CA SER A 10 -4.77 -3.16 8.22
C SER A 10 -4.72 -2.85 9.71
N THR A 11 -5.86 -2.95 10.36
CA THR A 11 -5.97 -2.68 11.78
C THR A 11 -6.71 -3.83 12.45
N ALA A 12 -6.80 -3.75 13.79
CA ALA A 12 -7.58 -4.73 14.54
C ALA A 12 -9.07 -4.66 14.19
N VAL A 13 -9.50 -3.54 13.63
CA VAL A 13 -10.92 -3.38 13.24
C VAL A 13 -11.07 -3.79 11.78
N GLN A 14 -11.84 -4.84 11.56
CA GLN A 14 -12.05 -5.33 10.21
C GLN A 14 -12.69 -4.25 9.35
N GLY A 15 -12.15 -4.05 8.15
CA GLY A 15 -12.68 -3.04 7.24
C GLY A 15 -12.14 -1.65 7.45
N LEU A 16 -11.30 -1.47 8.46
CA LEU A 16 -10.69 -0.17 8.74
C LEU A 16 -9.20 -0.26 8.42
N ILE A 17 -8.74 0.59 7.50
CA ILE A 17 -7.34 0.56 7.06
C ILE A 17 -6.73 1.94 7.19
N LYS A 18 -5.41 1.98 7.21
CA LYS A 18 -4.66 3.23 7.24
C LYS A 18 -3.95 3.42 5.90
N ILE A 19 -4.13 4.60 5.31
CA ILE A 19 -3.43 5.00 4.10
C ILE A 19 -2.53 6.16 4.48
N GLY A 20 -1.22 5.95 4.38
CA GLY A 20 -0.28 6.97 4.79
C GLY A 20 0.89 7.09 3.85
N LYS A 21 1.76 8.04 4.18
CA LYS A 21 2.95 8.29 3.39
C LYS A 21 4.13 8.51 4.33
N THR A 22 5.33 8.29 3.79
CA THR A 22 6.55 8.55 4.55
C THR A 22 7.70 8.67 3.55
N GLN A 23 8.78 9.30 4.00
CA GLN A 23 10.00 9.32 3.21
C GLN A 23 10.57 7.91 3.15
N THR A 24 11.23 7.59 2.05
CA THR A 24 11.80 6.26 1.86
C THR A 24 12.74 5.90 3.00
N SER A 25 13.58 6.84 3.44
CA SER A 25 14.55 6.58 4.51
C SER A 25 13.88 6.39 5.87
N GLN A 26 12.63 6.80 6.03
CA GLN A 26 11.92 6.71 7.31
C GLN A 26 10.93 5.55 7.35
N TYR A 27 10.82 4.82 6.26
CA TYR A 27 9.76 3.82 6.13
C TYR A 27 9.79 2.78 7.25
N GLU A 28 10.93 2.17 7.47
CA GLU A 28 11.00 1.08 8.45
C GLU A 28 10.73 1.60 9.87
N THR A 29 11.28 2.76 10.19
CA THR A 29 11.04 3.39 11.49
C THR A 29 9.55 3.68 11.69
N ARG A 30 8.92 4.22 10.66
CA ARG A 30 7.50 4.55 10.73
C ARG A 30 6.65 3.31 10.91
N MET A 31 6.96 2.24 10.16
CA MET A 31 6.20 1.01 10.27
C MET A 31 6.29 0.41 11.67
N ARG A 32 7.49 0.35 12.21
CA ARG A 32 7.69 -0.21 13.55
C ARG A 32 6.96 0.62 14.60
N TYR A 33 6.98 1.92 14.45
CA TYR A 33 6.29 2.80 15.39
C TYR A 33 4.80 2.51 15.37
N LEU A 34 4.20 2.47 14.19
CA LEU A 34 2.76 2.24 14.05
C LEU A 34 2.35 0.84 14.51
N GLU A 35 3.18 -0.15 14.19
CA GLU A 35 2.91 -1.53 14.62
C GLU A 35 2.92 -1.66 16.14
N SER A 36 3.78 -0.90 16.79
CA SER A 36 3.91 -0.97 18.24
C SER A 36 2.91 -0.09 18.98
N ASN A 37 2.61 1.08 18.45
CA ASN A 37 1.86 2.10 19.18
C ASN A 37 0.45 2.33 18.67
N GLY A 38 0.16 1.89 17.45
CA GLY A 38 -1.16 2.15 16.87
C GLY A 38 -1.27 3.55 16.33
N TYR A 39 -2.51 3.93 16.00
CA TYR A 39 -2.79 5.21 15.40
C TYR A 39 -4.22 5.61 15.82
N PHE A 40 -4.40 6.80 16.38
CA PHE A 40 -5.72 7.29 16.82
C PHE A 40 -6.44 6.27 17.69
N ASN A 41 -5.74 5.70 18.65
CA ASN A 41 -6.28 4.68 19.56
C ASN A 41 -6.72 3.40 18.84
N VAL A 42 -6.36 3.24 17.57
CA VAL A 42 -6.59 2.00 16.85
C VAL A 42 -5.29 1.20 16.91
N VAL A 43 -5.41 -0.06 17.30
CA VAL A 43 -4.26 -0.94 17.51
C VAL A 43 -4.26 -2.04 16.46
N GLY A 44 -3.22 -2.87 16.50
CA GLY A 44 -3.13 -4.00 15.60
C GLY A 44 -2.80 -3.62 14.18
N LEU A 45 -2.09 -2.52 13.99
CA LEU A 45 -1.68 -2.13 12.66
C LEU A 45 -0.68 -3.13 12.10
N LYS A 46 -0.89 -3.52 10.85
CA LYS A 46 -0.10 -4.52 10.19
C LYS A 46 0.13 -4.10 8.76
N ARG A 47 1.37 -4.23 8.31
CA ARG A 47 1.71 -3.85 6.93
C ARG A 47 0.97 -4.72 5.95
N GLU A 48 0.38 -4.08 4.94
CA GLU A 48 -0.31 -4.82 3.89
C GLU A 48 0.28 -4.53 2.51
N PHE A 49 0.74 -3.30 2.28
CA PHE A 49 1.29 -2.93 0.99
C PHE A 49 2.05 -1.62 1.12
N ALA A 50 3.14 -1.47 0.38
CA ALA A 50 3.87 -0.21 0.32
C ALA A 50 4.56 -0.10 -1.03
N ILE A 51 4.52 1.10 -1.60
CA ILE A 51 5.12 1.33 -2.91
C ILE A 51 5.84 2.67 -2.89
N GLU A 52 7.05 2.67 -3.46
CA GLU A 52 7.83 3.90 -3.60
C GLU A 52 7.47 4.53 -4.95
N VAL A 53 7.06 5.80 -4.91
CA VAL A 53 6.59 6.50 -6.10
C VAL A 53 7.17 7.90 -6.14
N ASP A 54 7.16 8.50 -7.33
CA ASP A 54 7.46 9.91 -7.46
C ASP A 54 6.24 10.72 -7.03
N ASP A 55 6.49 11.93 -6.54
CA ASP A 55 5.41 12.86 -6.15
C ASP A 55 4.47 12.21 -5.15
N TYR A 56 5.07 11.58 -4.13
CA TYR A 56 4.28 10.79 -3.19
C TYR A 56 3.29 11.64 -2.38
N ASP A 57 3.60 12.92 -2.16
CA ASP A 57 2.66 13.80 -1.47
C ASP A 57 1.38 13.96 -2.28
N GLU A 58 1.53 14.21 -3.58
CA GLU A 58 0.38 14.42 -4.45
C GLU A 58 -0.43 13.15 -4.59
N LYS A 59 0.26 12.02 -4.68
CA LYS A 59 -0.43 10.74 -4.84
C LYS A 59 -1.19 10.36 -3.59
N GLU A 60 -0.63 10.63 -2.41
CA GLU A 60 -1.34 10.35 -1.17
C GLU A 60 -2.57 11.25 -1.04
N THR A 61 -2.43 12.53 -1.42
CA THR A 61 -3.55 13.44 -1.41
C THR A 61 -4.64 12.96 -2.36
N LEU A 62 -4.25 12.48 -3.53
CA LEU A 62 -5.20 11.94 -4.50
C LEU A 62 -5.98 10.76 -3.90
N LEU A 63 -5.28 9.86 -3.22
CA LEU A 63 -5.95 8.73 -2.60
C LEU A 63 -6.93 9.16 -1.53
N HIS A 64 -6.53 10.12 -0.70
CA HIS A 64 -7.42 10.65 0.33
C HIS A 64 -8.65 11.30 -0.30
N ASP A 65 -8.47 12.00 -1.41
CA ASP A 65 -9.60 12.62 -2.10
C ASP A 65 -10.54 11.56 -2.69
N ILE A 66 -9.97 10.51 -3.30
CA ILE A 66 -10.77 9.45 -3.88
C ILE A 66 -11.64 8.78 -2.83
N PHE A 67 -11.07 8.55 -1.65
CA PHE A 67 -11.77 7.82 -0.59
C PHE A 67 -12.31 8.75 0.50
N GLU A 68 -12.50 10.02 0.20
CA GLU A 68 -12.86 11.02 1.18
C GLU A 68 -14.10 10.63 1.98
N ARG A 69 -15.10 10.05 1.30
CA ARG A 69 -16.35 9.68 1.97
C ARG A 69 -16.19 8.53 2.92
N SER A 70 -15.11 7.79 2.79
CA SER A 70 -14.82 6.65 3.66
C SER A 70 -13.86 7.02 4.77
N GLN A 71 -13.38 8.26 4.78
CA GLN A 71 -12.39 8.70 5.75
C GLN A 71 -13.01 8.84 7.13
N VAL A 72 -12.30 8.36 8.13
CA VAL A 72 -12.73 8.47 9.51
C VAL A 72 -12.22 9.80 10.05
N SER A 73 -13.13 10.75 10.24
CA SER A 73 -12.77 12.08 10.72
C SER A 73 -11.70 12.70 9.80
N ASN A 74 -10.74 13.41 10.33
CA ASN A 74 -9.64 13.98 9.55
C ASN A 74 -8.38 13.17 9.69
N SER A 75 -8.52 11.86 9.81
CA SER A 75 -7.39 10.96 10.02
C SER A 75 -6.95 10.32 8.72
N GLU A 76 -5.95 9.44 8.83
CA GLU A 76 -5.53 8.61 7.71
C GLU A 76 -6.19 7.23 7.75
N LEU A 77 -7.27 7.10 8.50
CA LEU A 77 -8.04 5.87 8.59
C LEU A 77 -9.24 5.93 7.64
N PHE A 78 -9.48 4.83 6.97
CA PHE A 78 -10.55 4.75 5.96
C PHE A 78 -11.32 3.45 6.13
N SER A 79 -12.64 3.55 6.04
CA SER A 79 -13.51 2.37 6.05
C SER A 79 -13.75 1.97 4.61
N VAL A 80 -12.84 1.18 4.06
CA VAL A 80 -12.85 0.84 2.65
C VAL A 80 -12.17 -0.52 2.46
N ASN A 81 -12.48 -1.19 1.36
CA ASN A 81 -11.94 -2.50 1.07
C ASN A 81 -10.44 -2.43 0.81
N LEU A 82 -9.68 -3.15 1.61
CA LEU A 82 -8.22 -3.15 1.52
C LEU A 82 -7.74 -3.64 0.15
N GLY A 83 -8.35 -4.71 -0.34
CA GLY A 83 -7.95 -5.26 -1.62
C GLY A 83 -8.11 -4.29 -2.77
N MET A 84 -9.19 -3.51 -2.74
CA MET A 84 -9.43 -2.52 -3.77
C MET A 84 -8.37 -1.43 -3.75
N VAL A 85 -8.04 -0.93 -2.56
CA VAL A 85 -7.02 0.11 -2.44
C VAL A 85 -5.66 -0.43 -2.83
N LYS A 86 -5.38 -1.68 -2.44
CA LYS A 86 -4.13 -2.32 -2.80
C LYS A 86 -3.98 -2.42 -4.32
N GLN A 87 -5.04 -2.78 -5.01
CA GLN A 87 -4.99 -2.86 -6.47
C GLN A 87 -4.75 -1.49 -7.10
N LEU A 88 -5.39 -0.47 -6.55
CA LEU A 88 -5.20 0.88 -7.05
C LEU A 88 -3.75 1.32 -6.87
N LEU A 89 -3.19 1.09 -5.69
CA LEU A 89 -1.79 1.44 -5.45
C LEU A 89 -0.84 0.66 -6.34
N ALA A 90 -1.14 -0.62 -6.57
CA ALA A 90 -0.29 -1.45 -7.41
C ALA A 90 -0.27 -0.95 -8.85
N SER A 91 -1.25 -0.14 -9.25
CA SER A 91 -1.29 0.41 -10.60
C SER A 91 -0.38 1.63 -10.77
N PHE A 92 0.11 2.19 -9.67
CA PHE A 92 1.03 3.33 -9.76
C PHE A 92 2.38 2.88 -10.29
N SER A 93 3.03 3.76 -11.05
CA SER A 93 4.40 3.52 -11.46
C SER A 93 5.31 3.69 -10.25
N GLY A 94 6.02 2.63 -9.91
CA GLY A 94 6.89 2.69 -8.77
C GLY A 94 7.44 1.34 -8.40
N ARG A 95 8.12 1.29 -7.26
CA ARG A 95 8.77 0.08 -6.80
C ARG A 95 8.05 -0.44 -5.55
N ILE A 96 7.52 -1.64 -5.63
CA ILE A 96 6.84 -2.24 -4.48
C ILE A 96 7.88 -2.54 -3.40
N VAL A 97 7.65 -1.98 -2.22
CA VAL A 97 8.54 -2.12 -1.08
C VAL A 97 8.06 -3.23 -0.16
N TYR A 98 6.77 -3.40 -0.04
CA TYR A 98 6.18 -4.44 0.78
C TYR A 98 4.96 -5.03 0.06
N PRO A 99 4.79 -6.31 0.02
CA PRO A 99 5.65 -7.32 0.65
C PRO A 99 7.00 -7.44 -0.03
N LYS A 100 8.03 -7.74 0.76
CA LYS A 100 9.34 -7.99 0.20
C LYS A 100 9.32 -9.29 -0.58
N SER A 101 9.98 -9.26 -1.74
CA SER A 101 10.07 -10.45 -2.54
C SER A 101 11.07 -11.42 -1.93
N THR A 102 10.66 -12.67 -1.79
CA THR A 102 11.61 -13.74 -1.59
C THR A 102 12.27 -14.02 -2.94
N SER A 103 13.28 -14.88 -2.94
CA SER A 103 13.92 -15.23 -4.21
C SER A 103 12.90 -15.78 -5.20
N ALA A 104 12.01 -16.65 -4.74
CA ALA A 104 11.00 -17.22 -5.62
C ALA A 104 10.02 -16.15 -6.08
N GLU A 105 9.63 -15.29 -5.17
CA GLU A 105 8.72 -14.20 -5.53
C GLU A 105 9.37 -13.22 -6.47
N ALA A 106 10.65 -12.97 -6.29
CA ALA A 106 11.36 -12.06 -7.16
C ALA A 106 11.40 -12.63 -8.58
N GLU A 107 11.63 -13.91 -8.71
CA GLU A 107 11.62 -14.55 -10.02
C GLU A 107 10.22 -14.53 -10.63
N PHE A 108 9.21 -14.81 -9.83
CA PHE A 108 7.85 -14.78 -10.29
C PHE A 108 7.46 -13.37 -10.74
N ASN A 109 7.77 -12.38 -9.94
CA ASN A 109 7.45 -11.00 -10.27
C ASN A 109 8.19 -10.54 -11.52
N LYS A 110 9.41 -10.98 -11.67
CA LYS A 110 10.18 -10.64 -12.86
C LYS A 110 9.55 -11.25 -14.10
N ALA A 111 9.18 -12.51 -14.01
CA ALA A 111 8.53 -13.18 -15.13
C ALA A 111 7.20 -12.52 -15.45
N GLU A 112 6.45 -12.19 -14.44
CA GLU A 112 5.16 -11.55 -14.61
C GLU A 112 5.30 -10.18 -15.26
N ASN A 113 6.29 -9.42 -14.83
CA ASN A 113 6.54 -8.11 -15.42
C ASN A 113 6.96 -8.22 -16.87
N GLU A 114 7.69 -9.26 -17.20
CA GLU A 114 8.11 -9.48 -18.58
C GLU A 114 6.95 -9.92 -19.46
N VAL A 115 6.02 -10.63 -18.88
CA VAL A 115 4.87 -11.12 -19.59
C VAL A 115 3.77 -10.08 -19.60
N SER A 116 3.50 -9.45 -18.45
CA SER A 116 2.43 -8.67 -18.28
C SER A 116 2.77 -7.37 -18.13
N SER A 117 3.52 -7.17 -18.03
CA SER A 117 3.03 -6.89 -17.44
C SER A 117 1.79 -7.14 -17.81
N THR A 118 1.26 -8.02 -17.82
CA THR A 118 0.12 -8.45 -18.00
C THR A 118 -0.82 -8.69 -16.98
N PHE A 119 -0.88 -8.67 -16.47
CA PHE A 119 -1.72 -8.99 -15.55
C PHE A 119 -2.12 -8.91 -14.94
N PHE A 120 -1.69 -8.56 -14.89
CA PHE A 120 -1.91 -8.68 -14.23
C PHE A 120 -2.38 -9.30 -14.28
N HIS A 121 -2.11 -9.72 -14.97
CA HIS A 121 -2.45 -10.29 -15.03
C HIS A 121 -3.00 -11.14 -14.62
N GLN A 122 -3.06 -11.40 -15.07
CA GLN A 122 -3.57 -12.03 -14.79
C GLN A 122 -4.07 -12.32 -13.88
N TRP A 123 -4.00 -12.07 -14.24
CA TRP A 123 -4.17 -12.21 -13.48
C TRP A 123 -4.50 -12.68 -13.06
N GLN A 124 -4.31 -12.67 -13.40
CA GLN A 124 -4.19 -12.96 -13.08
C GLN A 124 -4.53 -13.85 -12.77
N VAL A 125 -4.47 -14.17 -13.55
CA VAL A 125 -4.69 -14.83 -13.51
C VAL A 125 -5.09 -15.64 -12.84
N GLU A 126 -5.09 -15.62 -13.25
CA GLU A 126 -5.22 -15.95 -12.75
C GLU A 126 -5.40 -16.40 -12.07
N LYS A 127 -5.15 -16.25 -12.55
CA LYS A 127 -4.86 -16.20 -12.09
C LYS A 127 -4.96 -16.94 -11.61
N LYS A 128 -4.92 -17.05 -12.18
CA LYS A 128 -4.63 -17.26 -11.99
C LYS A 128 -4.89 -17.68 -11.32
N ARG A 129 -4.63 -17.62 -12.09
CA ARG A 129 -4.39 -17.52 -11.72
C ARG A 129 -4.56 -17.66 -11.17
#